data_c66b2b12acbd8267afcf0ea27cc76fba
#
_entry.id   c66b2b12acbd8267afcf0ea27cc76fba
#
_cell.length_a   1.000
_cell.length_b   1.000
_cell.length_c   1.000
_cell.angle_alpha   90.00
_cell.angle_beta   90.00
_cell.angle_gamma   90.00
#
_symmetry.space_group_name_H-M   'P 1'
#
loop_
_entity.id
_entity.type
_entity.pdbx_description
1 polymer ?
#
loop_
_entity_poly.entity_id
_entity_poly.type
_entity_poly.pdbx_seq_one_letter_code
_entity_poly.pdbx_strand_id
1 'polypeptide(L)'
;MSTTVPNEQNAKDLDLLKLGFEGEQAITAELYQKYGHDYEPKQIIIREGEYGREVYLIIAGRVVVTERIQKGSYKVLNSLGPGEIFGEMALIEGAPRSATLIAAARTRLLKLEEKNFATIFQSHPRWAFKILGALGRRIVTAFQVVEQHYGQR
;
A
#
# COMPACT_ATOMS: atom_id res chain seq x y z
N MET A 1 -18.61 -23.43 -15.86
CA MET A 1 -17.39 -22.67 -15.53
C MET A 1 -17.50 -22.18 -14.10
N SER A 2 -16.78 -22.80 -13.22
CA SER A 2 -16.70 -22.29 -11.86
C SER A 2 -15.82 -21.06 -11.89
N THR A 3 -16.40 -19.90 -11.73
CA THR A 3 -15.68 -18.72 -11.30
C THR A 3 -15.19 -18.97 -9.88
N THR A 4 -14.03 -19.56 -9.75
CA THR A 4 -13.37 -19.67 -8.46
C THR A 4 -13.04 -18.24 -8.07
N VAL A 5 -13.76 -17.72 -7.09
CA VAL A 5 -13.35 -16.50 -6.40
C VAL A 5 -11.94 -16.79 -5.88
N PRO A 6 -10.93 -16.01 -6.26
CA PRO A 6 -9.57 -16.23 -5.77
C PRO A 6 -9.63 -16.19 -4.25
N ASN A 7 -9.20 -17.26 -3.59
CA ASN A 7 -8.99 -17.19 -2.17
C ASN A 7 -7.89 -16.14 -1.89
N GLU A 8 -7.80 -15.67 -0.66
CA GLU A 8 -6.81 -14.65 -0.29
C GLU A 8 -5.37 -15.04 -0.68
N GLN A 9 -5.07 -16.32 -0.73
CA GLN A 9 -3.78 -16.85 -1.14
C GLN A 9 -3.56 -16.67 -2.65
N ASN A 10 -4.58 -16.94 -3.46
CA ASN A 10 -4.52 -16.76 -4.91
C ASN A 10 -4.49 -15.29 -5.32
N ALA A 11 -5.13 -14.41 -4.54
CA ALA A 11 -5.05 -12.98 -4.77
C ALA A 11 -3.65 -12.44 -4.47
N LYS A 12 -2.98 -12.98 -3.44
CA LYS A 12 -1.60 -12.62 -3.10
C LYS A 12 -0.61 -13.08 -4.18
N ASP A 13 -0.81 -14.28 -4.71
CA ASP A 13 0.00 -14.83 -5.79
C ASP A 13 -0.25 -14.10 -7.12
N LEU A 14 -1.44 -13.58 -7.33
CA LEU A 14 -1.77 -12.81 -8.54
C LEU A 14 -1.18 -11.39 -8.51
N ASP A 15 -1.11 -10.75 -7.35
CA ASP A 15 -0.77 -9.33 -7.28
C ASP A 15 0.70 -9.01 -7.44
N LEU A 16 1.61 -9.90 -7.09
CA LEU A 16 3.04 -9.61 -7.14
C LEU A 16 3.88 -10.58 -7.96
N LEU A 17 3.46 -11.85 -8.04
CA LEU A 17 4.24 -12.88 -8.70
C LEU A 17 3.69 -13.25 -10.08
N LYS A 18 2.41 -13.07 -10.31
CA LYS A 18 1.74 -13.49 -11.56
C LYS A 18 1.36 -12.38 -12.53
N LEU A 19 1.40 -11.14 -12.10
CA LEU A 19 1.60 -10.03 -13.04
C LEU A 19 3.06 -10.00 -13.44
N GLY A 20 3.87 -10.90 -12.87
CA GLY A 20 5.26 -11.10 -13.12
C GLY A 20 5.49 -11.86 -14.40
N PHE A 21 5.96 -11.16 -15.34
CA PHE A 21 6.83 -11.70 -16.35
C PHE A 21 8.16 -12.05 -15.68
N GLU A 22 8.87 -13.05 -16.16
CA GLU A 22 10.15 -13.49 -15.59
C GLU A 22 11.18 -12.36 -15.35
N GLY A 23 11.05 -11.23 -16.04
CA GLY A 23 11.86 -10.03 -15.79
C GLY A 23 11.43 -9.15 -14.61
N GLU A 24 10.23 -9.34 -14.05
CA GLU A 24 9.73 -8.47 -12.98
C GLU A 24 10.40 -8.73 -11.62
N GLN A 25 10.85 -9.92 -11.35
CA GLN A 25 11.58 -10.21 -10.12
C GLN A 25 12.90 -9.42 -10.06
N ALA A 26 13.59 -9.33 -11.18
CA ALA A 26 14.82 -8.53 -11.28
C ALA A 26 14.53 -7.04 -11.12
N ILE A 27 13.47 -6.54 -11.73
CA ILE A 27 13.02 -5.14 -11.60
C ILE A 27 12.59 -4.86 -10.17
N THR A 28 11.87 -5.77 -9.55
CA THR A 28 11.46 -5.65 -8.15
C THR A 28 12.68 -5.59 -7.23
N ALA A 29 13.68 -6.45 -7.46
CA ALA A 29 14.92 -6.43 -6.69
C ALA A 29 15.68 -5.12 -6.88
N GLU A 30 15.76 -4.60 -8.10
CA GLU A 30 16.41 -3.31 -8.39
C GLU A 30 15.70 -2.16 -7.68
N LEU A 31 14.39 -2.07 -7.77
CA LEU A 31 13.61 -1.04 -7.10
C LEU A 31 13.71 -1.17 -5.58
N TYR A 32 13.76 -2.38 -5.08
CA TYR A 32 13.90 -2.64 -3.65
C TYR A 32 15.27 -2.19 -3.12
N GLN A 33 16.34 -2.35 -3.89
CA GLN A 33 17.67 -1.84 -3.51
C GLN A 33 17.67 -0.31 -3.36
N LYS A 34 16.92 0.39 -4.21
CA LYS A 34 16.86 1.87 -4.20
C LYS A 34 15.87 2.41 -3.18
N TYR A 35 14.70 1.80 -3.08
CA TYR A 35 13.55 2.35 -2.37
C TYR A 35 12.99 1.44 -1.29
N GLY A 36 13.60 0.26 -1.10
CA GLY A 36 13.13 -0.73 -0.15
C GLY A 36 13.45 -0.39 1.29
N HIS A 37 12.49 -0.67 2.16
CA HIS A 37 12.63 -0.57 3.60
C HIS A 37 12.04 -1.79 4.28
N ASP A 38 12.78 -2.37 5.21
CA ASP A 38 12.34 -3.49 6.03
C ASP A 38 11.84 -2.99 7.38
N TYR A 39 10.73 -3.55 7.82
CA TYR A 39 10.16 -3.27 9.13
C TYR A 39 9.96 -4.58 9.90
N GLU A 40 10.34 -4.56 11.16
CA GLU A 40 10.06 -5.64 12.08
C GLU A 40 8.64 -5.56 12.63
N PRO A 41 8.07 -6.69 13.12
CA PRO A 41 6.74 -6.66 13.74
C PRO A 41 6.65 -5.59 14.84
N LYS A 42 5.54 -4.88 14.89
CA LYS A 42 5.21 -3.81 15.84
C LYS A 42 5.93 -2.47 15.57
N GLN A 43 6.81 -2.38 14.58
CA GLN A 43 7.38 -1.08 14.21
C GLN A 43 6.32 -0.17 13.60
N ILE A 44 6.35 1.08 14.00
CA ILE A 44 5.49 2.12 13.44
C ILE A 44 6.12 2.60 12.13
N ILE A 45 5.32 2.60 11.06
CA ILE A 45 5.74 3.06 9.74
C ILE A 45 5.35 4.53 9.55
N ILE A 46 4.12 4.87 9.90
CA ILE A 46 3.55 6.22 9.82
C ILE A 46 2.87 6.52 11.15
N ARG A 47 3.06 7.74 11.65
CA ARG A 47 2.37 8.24 12.85
C ARG A 47 1.28 9.23 12.47
N GLU A 48 0.09 9.06 13.03
CA GLU A 48 -0.99 10.02 12.92
C GLU A 48 -0.52 11.42 13.34
N GLY A 49 -0.90 12.42 12.55
CA GLY A 49 -0.56 13.82 12.80
C GLY A 49 0.80 14.27 12.28
N GLU A 50 1.69 13.36 11.91
CA GLU A 50 2.95 13.72 11.28
C GLU A 50 2.75 14.16 9.83
N TYR A 51 3.61 15.04 9.35
CA TYR A 51 3.63 15.44 7.96
C TYR A 51 4.68 14.61 7.21
N GLY A 52 4.25 13.96 6.15
CA GLY A 52 5.12 13.19 5.27
C GLY A 52 4.52 13.13 3.88
N ARG A 53 5.38 13.04 2.87
CA ARG A 53 4.95 13.00 1.46
C ARG A 53 5.29 11.67 0.80
N GLU A 54 5.73 10.71 1.56
CA GLU A 54 6.06 9.38 1.06
C GLU A 54 4.81 8.53 0.88
N VAL A 55 4.81 7.77 -0.20
CA VAL A 55 3.84 6.73 -0.49
C VAL A 55 4.52 5.38 -0.36
N TYR A 56 3.82 4.41 0.17
CA TYR A 56 4.36 3.08 0.42
C TYR A 56 3.61 2.02 -0.38
N LEU A 57 4.36 1.15 -1.05
CA LEU A 57 3.83 -0.06 -1.68
C LEU A 57 4.30 -1.28 -0.89
N ILE A 58 3.37 -2.12 -0.49
CA ILE A 58 3.68 -3.35 0.26
C ILE A 58 4.17 -4.42 -0.71
N ILE A 59 5.40 -4.88 -0.52
CA ILE A 59 5.99 -5.98 -1.29
C ILE A 59 5.75 -7.31 -0.59
N ALA A 60 5.92 -7.35 0.72
CA ALA A 60 5.70 -8.55 1.53
C ALA A 60 5.29 -8.14 2.95
N GLY A 61 4.60 -9.01 3.62
CA GLY A 61 4.19 -8.81 5.01
C GLY A 61 2.77 -8.25 5.15
N ARG A 62 2.54 -7.51 6.23
CA ARG A 62 1.23 -6.97 6.56
C ARG A 62 1.35 -5.69 7.37
N VAL A 63 0.50 -4.73 7.05
CA VAL A 63 0.41 -3.44 7.75
C VAL A 63 -1.00 -3.28 8.29
N VAL A 64 -1.12 -2.86 9.54
CA VAL A 64 -2.41 -2.52 10.14
C VAL A 64 -2.56 -1.01 10.23
N VAL A 65 -3.71 -0.53 9.82
CA VAL A 65 -4.14 0.86 9.96
C VAL A 65 -4.82 0.98 11.33
N THR A 66 -4.32 1.89 12.16
CA THR A 66 -4.80 2.00 13.54
C THR A 66 -5.22 3.43 13.86
N GLU A 67 -6.16 3.53 14.79
CA GLU A 67 -6.56 4.76 15.44
C GLU A 67 -6.12 4.71 16.91
N ARG A 68 -5.56 5.79 17.40
CA ARG A 68 -5.19 5.90 18.81
C ARG A 68 -6.43 6.14 19.65
N ILE A 69 -6.68 5.26 20.63
CA ILE A 69 -7.79 5.39 21.56
C ILE A 69 -7.35 6.13 22.82
N GLN A 70 -6.25 5.67 23.43
CA GLN A 70 -5.66 6.22 24.62
C GLN A 70 -4.15 6.12 24.52
N LYS A 71 -3.42 6.76 25.43
CA LYS A 71 -1.97 6.66 25.49
C LYS A 71 -1.52 5.20 25.56
N GLY A 72 -0.82 4.76 24.49
CA GLY A 72 -0.32 3.39 24.37
C GLY A 72 -1.33 2.35 23.91
N SER A 73 -2.57 2.75 23.58
CA SER A 73 -3.62 1.85 23.09
C SER A 73 -4.12 2.24 21.72
N TYR A 74 -4.18 1.28 20.81
CA TYR A 74 -4.59 1.46 19.42
C TYR A 74 -5.73 0.52 19.05
N LYS A 75 -6.66 1.02 18.25
CA LYS A 75 -7.71 0.23 17.63
C LYS A 75 -7.35 -0.05 16.18
N VAL A 76 -7.36 -1.31 15.78
CA VAL A 76 -7.14 -1.70 14.37
C VAL A 76 -8.40 -1.38 13.57
N LEU A 77 -8.24 -0.55 12.54
CA LEU A 77 -9.32 -0.17 11.63
C LEU A 77 -9.32 -1.02 10.37
N ASN A 78 -8.15 -1.39 9.86
CA ASN A 78 -7.99 -2.11 8.61
C ASN A 78 -6.63 -2.83 8.59
N SER A 79 -6.51 -3.77 7.68
CA SER A 79 -5.28 -4.53 7.45
C SER A 79 -4.95 -4.52 5.95
N LEU A 80 -3.71 -4.22 5.62
CA LEU A 80 -3.21 -4.10 4.25
C LEU A 80 -2.15 -5.17 4.00
N GLY A 81 -2.16 -5.75 2.82
CA GLY A 81 -1.22 -6.79 2.41
C GLY A 81 -0.44 -6.46 1.14
N PRO A 82 0.34 -7.43 0.63
CA PRO A 82 1.16 -7.24 -0.57
C PRO A 82 0.34 -6.74 -1.76
N GLY A 83 0.94 -5.82 -2.54
CA GLY A 83 0.30 -5.17 -3.68
C GLY A 83 -0.54 -3.94 -3.32
N GLU A 84 -0.82 -3.71 -2.05
CA GLU A 84 -1.58 -2.54 -1.61
C GLU A 84 -0.64 -1.35 -1.35
N ILE A 85 -1.20 -0.16 -1.55
CA ILE A 85 -0.50 1.11 -1.39
C ILE A 85 -1.14 1.91 -0.26
N PHE A 86 -0.33 2.68 0.46
CA PHE A 86 -0.84 3.59 1.49
C PHE A 86 0.00 4.87 1.56
N GLY A 87 -0.56 5.89 2.20
CA GLY A 87 0.09 7.20 2.33
C GLY A 87 -0.12 8.13 1.13
N GLU A 88 -0.93 7.73 0.16
CA GLU A 88 -1.19 8.46 -1.09
C GLU A 88 -1.87 9.82 -0.87
N MET A 89 -2.67 9.96 0.17
CA MET A 89 -3.39 11.21 0.45
C MET A 89 -2.43 12.37 0.75
N ALA A 90 -1.27 12.09 1.32
CA ALA A 90 -0.27 13.10 1.62
C ALA A 90 0.32 13.75 0.35
N LEU A 91 0.33 13.04 -0.79
CA LEU A 91 0.77 13.60 -2.06
C LEU A 91 -0.26 14.57 -2.65
N ILE A 92 -1.55 14.31 -2.40
CA ILE A 92 -2.65 15.04 -3.03
C ILE A 92 -2.97 16.32 -2.25
N GLU A 93 -3.06 16.22 -0.93
CA GLU A 93 -3.60 17.28 -0.08
C GLU A 93 -2.56 17.99 0.81
N GLY A 94 -1.38 17.40 0.95
CA GLY A 94 -0.37 17.92 1.89
C GLY A 94 -0.86 17.91 3.34
N ALA A 95 -1.86 17.09 3.63
CA ALA A 95 -2.47 16.98 4.95
C ALA A 95 -1.60 16.13 5.89
N PRO A 96 -1.72 16.31 7.21
CA PRO A 96 -1.07 15.39 8.15
C PRO A 96 -1.61 13.97 8.00
N ARG A 97 -0.83 13.00 8.41
CA ARG A 97 -1.22 11.58 8.35
C ARG A 97 -2.48 11.36 9.19
N SER A 98 -3.46 10.71 8.59
CA SER A 98 -4.79 10.50 9.20
C SER A 98 -4.86 9.31 10.16
N ALA A 99 -3.85 8.45 10.15
CA ALA A 99 -3.80 7.25 10.97
C ALA A 99 -2.36 6.86 11.30
N THR A 100 -2.20 6.01 12.30
CA THR A 100 -0.93 5.36 12.60
C THR A 100 -0.91 3.97 11.95
N LEU A 101 0.11 3.70 11.14
CA LEU A 101 0.28 2.43 10.46
C LEU A 101 1.46 1.68 11.08
N ILE A 102 1.21 0.42 11.42
CA ILE A 102 2.12 -0.44 12.17
C ILE A 102 2.36 -1.72 11.37
N ALA A 103 3.60 -2.19 11.32
CA ALA A 103 3.91 -3.50 10.75
C ALA A 103 3.36 -4.60 11.68
N ALA A 104 2.44 -5.40 11.17
CA ALA A 104 1.85 -6.51 11.91
C ALA A 104 2.69 -7.78 11.84
N ALA A 105 3.60 -7.85 10.87
CA ALA A 105 4.55 -8.92 10.64
C ALA A 105 5.83 -8.29 10.10
N ARG A 106 6.87 -9.08 9.88
CA ARG A 106 8.02 -8.61 9.13
C ARG A 106 7.56 -8.16 7.75
N THR A 107 7.80 -6.92 7.40
CA THR A 107 7.20 -6.26 6.25
C THR A 107 8.27 -5.61 5.39
N ARG A 108 8.11 -5.74 4.08
CA ARG A 108 8.93 -5.09 3.08
C ARG A 108 8.11 -4.08 2.30
N LEU A 109 8.57 -2.85 2.28
CA LEU A 109 7.90 -1.75 1.61
C LEU A 109 8.80 -1.09 0.59
N LEU A 110 8.22 -0.60 -0.51
CA LEU A 110 8.85 0.45 -1.31
C LEU A 110 8.35 1.78 -0.77
N LYS A 111 9.28 2.65 -0.39
CA LYS A 111 9.02 4.01 0.08
C LYS A 111 9.33 4.98 -1.05
N LEU A 112 8.29 5.64 -1.57
CA LEU A 112 8.37 6.45 -2.77
C LEU A 112 8.00 7.90 -2.48
N GLU A 113 8.86 8.80 -2.88
CA GLU A 113 8.57 10.24 -2.92
C GLU A 113 8.07 10.62 -4.31
N GLU A 114 7.49 11.82 -4.45
CA GLU A 114 6.96 12.31 -5.72
C GLU A 114 8.00 12.24 -6.86
N LYS A 115 9.23 12.65 -6.60
CA LYS A 115 10.34 12.58 -7.58
C LYS A 115 10.65 11.16 -8.05
N ASN A 116 10.42 10.16 -7.20
CA ASN A 116 10.67 8.76 -7.54
C ASN A 116 9.65 8.21 -8.53
N PHE A 117 8.42 8.69 -8.50
CA PHE A 117 7.40 8.31 -9.48
C PHE A 117 7.80 8.65 -10.90
N ALA A 118 8.31 9.86 -11.13
CA ALA A 118 8.77 10.27 -12.45
C ALA A 118 9.90 9.35 -12.96
N THR A 119 10.86 9.03 -12.11
CA THR A 119 11.94 8.10 -12.44
C THR A 119 11.44 6.71 -12.77
N ILE A 120 10.54 6.18 -11.95
CA ILE A 120 9.95 4.85 -12.15
C ILE A 120 9.10 4.82 -13.42
N PHE A 121 8.34 5.87 -13.69
CA PHE A 121 7.50 5.96 -14.90
C PHE A 121 8.34 5.97 -16.17
N GLN A 122 9.51 6.59 -16.15
CA GLN A 122 10.42 6.61 -17.31
C GLN A 122 11.19 5.30 -17.47
N SER A 123 11.70 4.74 -16.36
CA SER A 123 12.60 3.59 -16.40
C SER A 123 11.85 2.25 -16.37
N HIS A 124 10.72 2.20 -15.70
CA HIS A 124 9.93 0.99 -15.48
C HIS A 124 8.43 1.23 -15.69
N PRO A 125 7.97 1.43 -16.95
CA PRO A 125 6.57 1.77 -17.23
C PRO A 125 5.56 0.75 -16.67
N ARG A 126 5.91 -0.53 -16.65
CA ARG A 126 5.02 -1.58 -16.11
C ARG A 126 4.79 -1.42 -14.62
N TRP A 127 5.81 -1.01 -13.87
CA TRP A 127 5.68 -0.70 -12.45
C TRP A 127 4.82 0.54 -12.23
N ALA A 128 4.92 1.52 -13.12
CA ALA A 128 4.04 2.67 -13.11
C ALA A 128 2.56 2.25 -13.22
N PHE A 129 2.24 1.34 -14.14
CA PHE A 129 0.89 0.79 -14.27
C PHE A 129 0.44 0.04 -13.02
N LYS A 130 1.33 -0.70 -12.36
CA LYS A 130 1.00 -1.39 -11.09
C LYS A 130 0.66 -0.39 -9.98
N ILE A 131 1.45 0.66 -9.84
CA ILE A 131 1.22 1.72 -8.85
C ILE A 131 -0.11 2.42 -9.16
N LEU A 132 -0.36 2.78 -10.41
CA LEU A 132 -1.62 3.38 -10.83
C LEU A 132 -2.81 2.46 -10.56
N GLY A 133 -2.66 1.16 -10.82
CA GLY A 133 -3.67 0.15 -10.51
C GLY A 133 -3.98 0.05 -9.03
N ALA A 134 -2.97 0.07 -8.19
CA ALA A 134 -3.12 0.05 -6.72
C ALA A 134 -3.83 1.31 -6.21
N LEU A 135 -3.46 2.48 -6.74
CA LEU A 135 -4.14 3.75 -6.44
C LEU A 135 -5.59 3.73 -6.92
N GLY A 136 -5.85 3.22 -8.11
CA GLY A 136 -7.19 3.09 -8.67
C GLY A 136 -8.10 2.21 -7.80
N ARG A 137 -7.60 1.09 -7.31
CA ARG A 137 -8.33 0.23 -6.39
C ARG A 137 -8.69 0.94 -5.09
N ARG A 138 -7.79 1.76 -4.56
CA ARG A 138 -8.05 2.58 -3.36
C ARG A 138 -9.19 3.58 -3.61
N ILE A 139 -9.19 4.24 -4.74
CA ILE A 139 -10.23 5.21 -5.13
C ILE A 139 -11.58 4.50 -5.25
N VAL A 140 -11.63 3.36 -5.93
CA VAL A 140 -12.87 2.57 -6.08
C VAL A 140 -13.41 2.13 -4.72
N THR A 141 -12.55 1.63 -3.84
CA THR A 141 -12.93 1.22 -2.49
C THR A 141 -13.50 2.40 -1.69
N ALA A 142 -12.85 3.55 -1.73
CA ALA A 142 -13.33 4.77 -1.07
C ALA A 142 -14.70 5.20 -1.60
N PHE A 143 -14.89 5.14 -2.93
CA PHE A 143 -16.16 5.47 -3.56
C PHE A 143 -17.28 4.54 -3.12
N GLN A 144 -17.01 3.24 -3.04
CA GLN A 144 -17.97 2.24 -2.56
C GLN A 144 -18.40 2.50 -1.12
N VAL A 145 -17.46 2.88 -0.25
CA VAL A 145 -17.77 3.24 1.15
C VAL A 145 -18.70 4.46 1.20
N VAL A 146 -18.43 5.49 0.41
CA VAL A 146 -19.29 6.68 0.32
C VAL A 146 -20.68 6.31 -0.20
N GLU A 147 -20.74 5.48 -1.22
CA GLU A 147 -22.00 5.01 -1.80
C GLU A 147 -22.85 4.22 -0.80
N GLN A 148 -22.22 3.36 0.00
CA GLN A 148 -22.90 2.62 1.07
C GLN A 148 -23.46 3.52 2.16
N HIS A 149 -22.77 4.61 2.48
CA HIS A 149 -23.18 5.54 3.53
C HIS A 149 -24.23 6.54 3.05
N TYR A 150 -24.18 6.98 1.81
CA TYR A 150 -25.00 8.07 1.28
C TYR A 150 -25.96 7.65 0.17
N GLY A 151 -25.77 6.50 -0.44
CA GLY A 151 -26.58 5.99 -1.55
C GLY A 151 -27.90 5.33 -1.15
N GLN A 152 -28.22 5.22 0.15
CA GLN A 152 -29.44 4.61 0.67
C GLN A 152 -30.47 5.65 1.15
N ARG A 153 -30.48 6.78 0.54
CA ARG A 153 -31.51 7.78 0.82
C ARG A 153 -32.69 7.63 -0.11
#